data_8183ea7916c18cfe6150af3de015b4d6
#
_entry.id   8183ea7916c18cfe6150af3de015b4d6
#
_cell.length_a   1.000
_cell.length_b   1.000
_cell.length_c   1.000
_cell.angle_alpha   90.00
_cell.angle_beta   90.00
_cell.angle_gamma   90.00
#
_symmetry.space_group_name_H-M   'P 1'
#
loop_
_entity.id
_entity.type
_entity.pdbx_description
1 polymer ?
#
loop_
_entity_poly.entity_id
_entity_poly.type
_entity_poly.pdbx_seq_one_letter_code
_entity_poly.pdbx_strand_id
1 'polypeptide(L)'
;MIQIEKLKEFCAAHEHLLMYGAGQFAWTVFPFLGTRGMVPEAVIVSGQPATPTFSAGVPEYRVADFPKKPGERYGIVLALQEIFHADVQARIREKFGEAADVFVLRDRDVEHAIALYSTERMFERLETKDDVSMEEAAAFEARMQEILRHHIGVRVQFIDMRSIGCLLAWVYWCEQRRKQEGDGLYWLLWPVAQPLRKELELKGANAYILEKLSMPGMEVVTEQRLKFWRYFYQKDTASFLFDTNYALADWIKQMDTYFWRRNEAIGGTYLSFTEEEEQRGREQAERLGIYGTFACFSTRDNLYVSKVMKYQTDVAGRSIRYRAYPLGHLRPAMKSLEAHGLQAVRMGAMVGERINWENTIDYAHDGRSEFMDAWLFGHCRFFACDPSGIQSISWLFSKPNAMFNVTIQTTRGDYGAMTTPERDLGIFKKYWLPSEHRHLTLREMIRAEQREDVHTFASVSAYTTYDRMGVVPVDNTPEEVTELVTEMARRLDGTMVYTEEDEQLQARYR
;
A
#
# COMPACT_ATOMS: atom_id res chain seq x y z
N MET A 1 -16.15 -17.69 2.98
CA MET A 1 -17.32 -17.24 2.17
C MET A 1 -18.14 -16.32 3.04
N ILE A 2 -18.34 -15.07 2.67
CA ILE A 2 -19.37 -14.27 3.31
C ILE A 2 -20.63 -15.09 3.24
N GLN A 3 -21.25 -15.23 4.37
CA GLN A 3 -22.61 -15.72 4.41
C GLN A 3 -23.52 -14.57 3.95
N ILE A 4 -23.42 -14.18 2.66
CA ILE A 4 -24.20 -13.05 2.09
C ILE A 4 -25.68 -13.28 2.34
N GLU A 5 -26.15 -14.49 2.20
CA GLU A 5 -27.56 -14.82 2.48
C GLU A 5 -27.89 -14.60 3.96
N LYS A 6 -27.00 -15.00 4.87
CA LYS A 6 -27.20 -14.70 6.30
C LYS A 6 -27.15 -13.21 6.64
N LEU A 7 -26.29 -12.45 5.94
CA LEU A 7 -26.25 -11.00 6.08
C LEU A 7 -27.55 -10.37 5.55
N LYS A 8 -28.06 -10.84 4.41
CA LYS A 8 -29.36 -10.40 3.87
C LYS A 8 -30.49 -10.75 4.82
N GLU A 9 -30.54 -11.98 5.31
CA GLU A 9 -31.54 -12.41 6.30
C GLU A 9 -31.48 -11.57 7.56
N PHE A 10 -30.28 -11.31 8.08
CA PHE A 10 -30.06 -10.44 9.22
C PHE A 10 -30.57 -9.02 8.96
N CYS A 11 -30.17 -8.40 7.84
CA CYS A 11 -30.62 -7.05 7.50
C CYS A 11 -32.13 -6.98 7.30
N ALA A 12 -32.74 -7.98 6.66
CA ALA A 12 -34.20 -8.05 6.43
C ALA A 12 -35.02 -8.30 7.73
N ALA A 13 -34.42 -8.89 8.74
CA ALA A 13 -35.04 -9.15 10.02
C ALA A 13 -35.15 -7.91 10.94
N HIS A 14 -34.47 -6.81 10.56
CA HIS A 14 -34.40 -5.60 11.39
C HIS A 14 -34.92 -4.39 10.63
N GLU A 15 -35.92 -3.73 11.16
CA GLU A 15 -36.45 -2.47 10.64
C GLU A 15 -35.44 -1.33 10.80
N HIS A 16 -34.67 -1.37 11.91
CA HIS A 16 -33.63 -0.39 12.21
C HIS A 16 -32.23 -1.01 12.01
N LEU A 17 -31.58 -0.69 10.91
CA LEU A 17 -30.25 -1.18 10.58
C LEU A 17 -29.20 -0.10 10.83
N LEU A 18 -28.20 -0.43 11.64
CA LEU A 18 -27.04 0.43 11.90
C LEU A 18 -25.77 -0.23 11.38
N MET A 19 -24.75 0.58 11.07
CA MET A 19 -23.40 0.09 10.81
C MET A 19 -22.44 0.63 11.89
N TYR A 20 -21.64 -0.23 12.49
CA TYR A 20 -20.62 0.17 13.43
C TYR A 20 -19.26 0.27 12.76
N GLY A 21 -18.69 1.48 12.77
CA GLY A 21 -17.40 1.82 12.18
C GLY A 21 -17.53 2.84 11.04
N ALA A 22 -16.61 3.79 11.00
CA ALA A 22 -16.49 4.80 9.95
C ALA A 22 -15.11 4.76 9.27
N GLY A 23 -14.32 3.72 9.54
CA GLY A 23 -12.99 3.51 8.95
C GLY A 23 -13.02 2.88 7.56
N GLN A 24 -11.85 2.43 7.11
CA GLN A 24 -11.66 1.86 5.78
C GLN A 24 -12.62 0.69 5.47
N PHE A 25 -12.90 -0.19 6.42
CA PHE A 25 -13.83 -1.32 6.24
C PHE A 25 -15.26 -0.82 6.02
N ALA A 26 -15.69 0.15 6.81
CA ALA A 26 -17.01 0.74 6.66
C ALA A 26 -17.21 1.38 5.27
N TRP A 27 -16.21 2.06 4.78
CA TRP A 27 -16.21 2.65 3.44
C TRP A 27 -16.29 1.63 2.30
N THR A 28 -15.97 0.39 2.56
CA THR A 28 -16.13 -0.72 1.62
C THR A 28 -17.48 -1.42 1.80
N VAL A 29 -17.83 -1.71 3.04
CA VAL A 29 -19.05 -2.46 3.39
C VAL A 29 -20.30 -1.65 3.08
N PHE A 30 -20.29 -0.34 3.34
CA PHE A 30 -21.45 0.51 3.13
C PHE A 30 -21.96 0.52 1.67
N PRO A 31 -21.12 0.78 0.65
CA PRO A 31 -21.55 0.68 -0.75
C PRO A 31 -21.98 -0.74 -1.14
N PHE A 32 -21.29 -1.76 -0.63
CA PHE A 32 -21.67 -3.15 -0.86
C PHE A 32 -23.06 -3.47 -0.32
N LEU A 33 -23.41 -3.00 0.87
CA LEU A 33 -24.76 -3.11 1.41
C LEU A 33 -25.77 -2.30 0.58
N GLY A 34 -25.40 -1.08 0.19
CA GLY A 34 -26.25 -0.18 -0.60
C GLY A 34 -26.66 -0.77 -1.94
N THR A 35 -25.76 -1.43 -2.69
CA THR A 35 -26.09 -2.10 -3.96
C THR A 35 -27.07 -3.26 -3.80
N ARG A 36 -27.30 -3.70 -2.58
CA ARG A 36 -28.22 -4.81 -2.23
C ARG A 36 -29.48 -4.36 -1.51
N GLY A 37 -29.72 -3.04 -1.45
CA GLY A 37 -30.88 -2.47 -0.78
C GLY A 37 -30.81 -2.51 0.74
N MET A 38 -29.66 -2.81 1.31
CA MET A 38 -29.43 -2.91 2.76
C MET A 38 -28.74 -1.64 3.28
N VAL A 39 -29.43 -0.50 3.24
CA VAL A 39 -28.84 0.78 3.62
C VAL A 39 -28.99 1.01 5.13
N PRO A 40 -27.89 1.12 5.90
CA PRO A 40 -27.97 1.51 7.30
C PRO A 40 -28.58 2.91 7.47
N GLU A 41 -29.48 3.09 8.45
CA GLU A 41 -30.07 4.39 8.76
C GLU A 41 -29.09 5.34 9.46
N ALA A 42 -28.09 4.79 10.14
CA ALA A 42 -27.00 5.55 10.75
C ALA A 42 -25.71 4.72 10.84
N VAL A 43 -24.60 5.45 10.92
CA VAL A 43 -23.29 4.90 11.28
C VAL A 43 -22.97 5.28 12.72
N ILE A 44 -22.50 4.32 13.52
CA ILE A 44 -22.11 4.56 14.91
C ILE A 44 -20.61 4.26 15.12
N VAL A 45 -19.97 5.05 15.98
CA VAL A 45 -18.51 4.98 16.24
C VAL A 45 -18.21 5.07 17.74
N SER A 46 -17.03 4.59 18.16
CA SER A 46 -16.60 4.66 19.57
C SER A 46 -16.26 6.08 20.03
N GLY A 47 -15.63 6.86 19.17
CA GLY A 47 -15.17 8.25 19.44
C GLY A 47 -16.14 9.30 18.94
N GLN A 48 -15.70 10.56 18.92
CA GLN A 48 -16.44 11.62 18.26
C GLN A 48 -16.44 11.39 16.74
N PRO A 49 -17.58 11.53 16.05
CA PRO A 49 -17.64 11.50 14.60
C PRO A 49 -16.71 12.56 14.00
N ALA A 50 -15.98 12.19 12.96
CA ALA A 50 -15.14 13.13 12.21
C ALA A 50 -15.99 14.14 11.42
N THR A 51 -17.17 13.71 11.01
CA THR A 51 -18.17 14.49 10.27
C THR A 51 -19.57 14.16 10.81
N PRO A 52 -20.55 15.07 10.69
CA PRO A 52 -21.91 14.78 11.15
C PRO A 52 -22.63 13.73 10.29
N THR A 53 -22.10 13.43 9.11
CA THR A 53 -22.68 12.46 8.17
C THR A 53 -21.59 11.58 7.55
N PHE A 54 -21.91 10.30 7.40
CA PHE A 54 -21.15 9.35 6.63
C PHE A 54 -21.52 9.45 5.12
N SER A 55 -21.13 8.50 4.30
CA SER A 55 -21.44 8.49 2.86
C SER A 55 -22.93 8.60 2.59
N ALA A 56 -23.29 9.24 1.47
CA ALA A 56 -24.67 9.45 1.01
C ALA A 56 -25.58 10.19 2.01
N GLY A 57 -25.01 10.97 2.93
CA GLY A 57 -25.78 11.77 3.89
C GLY A 57 -26.30 10.97 5.09
N VAL A 58 -25.90 9.72 5.26
CA VAL A 58 -26.28 8.91 6.42
C VAL A 58 -25.67 9.50 7.69
N PRO A 59 -26.46 9.74 8.77
CA PRO A 59 -25.97 10.34 9.99
C PRO A 59 -24.88 9.49 10.67
N GLU A 60 -23.88 10.16 11.24
CA GLU A 60 -22.84 9.52 12.03
C GLU A 60 -22.95 9.95 13.50
N TYR A 61 -22.98 8.99 14.42
CA TYR A 61 -23.11 9.25 15.84
C TYR A 61 -22.00 8.55 16.64
N ARG A 62 -21.59 9.18 17.72
CA ARG A 62 -20.95 8.42 18.79
C ARG A 62 -21.96 7.43 19.37
N VAL A 63 -21.56 6.17 19.60
CA VAL A 63 -22.46 5.12 20.08
C VAL A 63 -23.21 5.51 21.36
N ALA A 64 -22.53 6.20 22.29
CA ALA A 64 -23.14 6.68 23.52
C ALA A 64 -24.24 7.73 23.28
N ASP A 65 -24.12 8.52 22.22
CA ASP A 65 -25.03 9.65 21.92
C ASP A 65 -26.14 9.28 20.92
N PHE A 66 -26.12 8.03 20.39
CA PHE A 66 -27.12 7.59 19.43
C PHE A 66 -28.56 7.68 20.04
N PRO A 67 -29.53 8.31 19.33
CA PRO A 67 -30.86 8.56 19.82
C PRO A 67 -31.76 7.28 19.78
N LYS A 68 -31.40 6.28 20.60
CA LYS A 68 -32.15 5.03 20.70
C LYS A 68 -33.60 5.30 21.14
N LYS A 69 -34.57 4.75 20.40
CA LYS A 69 -35.97 4.84 20.74
C LYS A 69 -36.41 3.69 21.68
N PRO A 70 -37.26 3.96 22.65
CA PRO A 70 -37.77 2.91 23.53
C PRO A 70 -38.60 1.88 22.77
N GLY A 71 -38.35 0.60 23.04
CA GLY A 71 -39.12 -0.51 22.47
C GLY A 71 -38.65 -0.95 21.06
N GLU A 72 -37.79 -0.21 20.40
CA GLU A 72 -37.24 -0.61 19.10
C GLU A 72 -36.04 -1.57 19.21
N ARG A 73 -35.94 -2.51 18.25
CA ARG A 73 -34.81 -3.42 18.11
C ARG A 73 -33.96 -2.99 16.93
N TYR A 74 -32.65 -3.11 17.10
CA TYR A 74 -31.66 -2.66 16.13
C TYR A 74 -30.81 -3.82 15.64
N GLY A 75 -30.62 -3.93 14.32
CA GLY A 75 -29.59 -4.77 13.72
C GLY A 75 -28.30 -3.95 13.52
N ILE A 76 -27.18 -4.41 14.03
CA ILE A 76 -25.90 -3.68 13.93
C ILE A 76 -24.90 -4.52 13.18
N VAL A 77 -24.44 -4.04 12.01
CA VAL A 77 -23.38 -4.67 11.22
C VAL A 77 -22.03 -4.10 11.64
N LEU A 78 -21.12 -4.95 12.12
CA LEU A 78 -19.75 -4.53 12.46
C LEU A 78 -18.88 -4.43 11.22
N ALA A 79 -18.54 -3.22 10.81
CA ALA A 79 -17.69 -2.92 9.66
C ALA A 79 -16.32 -2.37 10.11
N LEU A 80 -15.56 -3.17 10.86
CA LEU A 80 -14.25 -2.84 11.42
C LEU A 80 -13.42 -4.11 11.61
N GLN A 81 -12.12 -3.96 11.83
CA GLN A 81 -11.20 -5.07 12.01
C GLN A 81 -11.54 -5.95 13.22
N GLU A 82 -11.30 -7.25 13.10
CA GLU A 82 -11.64 -8.24 14.14
C GLU A 82 -11.03 -7.92 15.50
N ILE A 83 -9.86 -7.31 15.55
CA ILE A 83 -9.18 -6.94 16.80
C ILE A 83 -10.01 -5.99 17.70
N PHE A 84 -10.95 -5.25 17.14
CA PHE A 84 -11.79 -4.31 17.86
C PHE A 84 -13.16 -4.90 18.27
N HIS A 85 -13.48 -6.10 17.80
CA HIS A 85 -14.83 -6.65 17.96
C HIS A 85 -15.26 -6.79 19.43
N ALA A 86 -14.36 -7.27 20.30
CA ALA A 86 -14.69 -7.48 21.72
C ALA A 86 -15.03 -6.17 22.43
N ASP A 87 -14.22 -5.12 22.25
CA ASP A 87 -14.43 -3.80 22.84
C ASP A 87 -15.72 -3.15 22.31
N VAL A 88 -15.93 -3.23 20.99
CA VAL A 88 -17.10 -2.65 20.33
C VAL A 88 -18.39 -3.36 20.76
N GLN A 89 -18.40 -4.69 20.84
CA GLN A 89 -19.56 -5.43 21.32
C GLN A 89 -19.89 -5.12 22.78
N ALA A 90 -18.89 -4.84 23.62
CA ALA A 90 -19.13 -4.38 24.98
C ALA A 90 -19.84 -3.02 25.01
N ARG A 91 -19.42 -2.05 24.20
CA ARG A 91 -20.06 -0.73 24.06
C ARG A 91 -21.49 -0.81 23.49
N ILE A 92 -21.72 -1.72 22.54
CA ILE A 92 -23.06 -1.97 22.01
C ILE A 92 -23.96 -2.50 23.11
N ARG A 93 -23.49 -3.49 23.88
CA ARG A 93 -24.28 -4.04 25.03
C ARG A 93 -24.56 -2.99 26.07
N GLU A 94 -23.62 -2.13 26.40
CA GLU A 94 -23.82 -1.02 27.34
C GLU A 94 -24.91 -0.05 26.87
N LYS A 95 -24.93 0.32 25.59
CA LYS A 95 -25.90 1.29 25.05
C LYS A 95 -27.26 0.69 24.74
N PHE A 96 -27.30 -0.50 24.12
CA PHE A 96 -28.51 -1.08 23.55
C PHE A 96 -29.08 -2.22 24.42
N GLY A 97 -28.24 -2.91 25.22
CA GLY A 97 -28.65 -4.09 25.97
C GLY A 97 -29.17 -5.20 25.05
N GLU A 98 -30.29 -5.79 25.42
CA GLU A 98 -30.97 -6.83 24.62
C GLU A 98 -31.76 -6.28 23.41
N ALA A 99 -31.73 -4.98 23.18
CA ALA A 99 -32.42 -4.34 22.06
C ALA A 99 -31.60 -4.30 20.78
N ALA A 100 -30.37 -4.89 20.77
CA ALA A 100 -29.53 -4.95 19.58
C ALA A 100 -29.06 -6.38 19.30
N ASP A 101 -29.23 -6.79 18.06
CA ASP A 101 -28.59 -7.95 17.49
C ASP A 101 -27.36 -7.49 16.68
N VAL A 102 -26.27 -8.28 16.71
CA VAL A 102 -25.01 -7.88 16.10
C VAL A 102 -24.59 -8.90 15.03
N PHE A 103 -24.40 -8.42 13.81
CA PHE A 103 -23.79 -9.20 12.73
C PHE A 103 -22.32 -8.87 12.61
N VAL A 104 -21.47 -9.86 12.80
CA VAL A 104 -20.02 -9.71 12.78
C VAL A 104 -19.47 -10.05 11.40
N LEU A 105 -18.89 -9.07 10.73
CA LEU A 105 -18.08 -9.28 9.53
C LEU A 105 -16.64 -9.53 9.93
N ARG A 106 -16.07 -10.64 9.52
CA ARG A 106 -14.64 -10.93 9.71
C ARG A 106 -13.81 -10.22 8.63
N ASP A 107 -12.52 -10.06 8.86
CA ASP A 107 -11.63 -9.42 7.89
C ASP A 107 -11.73 -10.04 6.50
N ARG A 108 -11.75 -11.39 6.41
CA ARG A 108 -11.95 -12.14 5.15
C ARG A 108 -13.32 -11.90 4.49
N ASP A 109 -14.35 -11.60 5.27
CA ASP A 109 -15.69 -11.33 4.74
C ASP A 109 -15.71 -9.95 4.08
N VAL A 110 -15.00 -8.98 4.67
CA VAL A 110 -14.82 -7.65 4.07
C VAL A 110 -14.02 -7.73 2.77
N GLU A 111 -12.96 -8.52 2.74
CA GLU A 111 -12.17 -8.75 1.52
C GLU A 111 -13.02 -9.35 0.40
N HIS A 112 -13.87 -10.33 0.73
CA HIS A 112 -14.80 -10.91 -0.24
C HIS A 112 -15.86 -9.89 -0.72
N ALA A 113 -16.36 -9.02 0.18
CA ALA A 113 -17.27 -7.94 -0.18
C ALA A 113 -16.60 -6.95 -1.15
N ILE A 114 -15.32 -6.62 -0.94
CA ILE A 114 -14.52 -5.80 -1.86
C ILE A 114 -14.46 -6.45 -3.23
N ALA A 115 -14.13 -7.72 -3.30
CA ALA A 115 -13.99 -8.45 -4.55
C ALA A 115 -15.32 -8.49 -5.33
N LEU A 116 -16.43 -8.83 -4.65
CA LEU A 116 -17.75 -8.84 -5.26
C LEU A 116 -18.19 -7.47 -5.76
N TYR A 117 -18.06 -6.44 -4.93
CA TYR A 117 -18.42 -5.07 -5.31
C TYR A 117 -17.58 -4.58 -6.50
N SER A 118 -16.28 -4.85 -6.49
CA SER A 118 -15.39 -4.48 -7.58
C SER A 118 -15.73 -5.21 -8.87
N THR A 119 -16.11 -6.48 -8.79
CA THR A 119 -16.59 -7.26 -9.94
C THR A 119 -17.86 -6.63 -10.53
N GLU A 120 -18.85 -6.31 -9.69
CA GLU A 120 -20.09 -5.68 -10.12
C GLU A 120 -19.84 -4.33 -10.80
N ARG A 121 -18.99 -3.50 -10.20
CA ARG A 121 -18.60 -2.21 -10.79
C ARG A 121 -17.83 -2.35 -12.09
N MET A 122 -17.04 -3.41 -12.22
CA MET A 122 -16.36 -3.72 -13.48
C MET A 122 -17.39 -4.07 -14.56
N PHE A 123 -18.38 -4.93 -14.26
CA PHE A 123 -19.43 -5.27 -15.20
C PHE A 123 -20.24 -4.04 -15.66
N GLU A 124 -20.66 -3.17 -14.71
CA GLU A 124 -21.33 -1.92 -15.06
C GLU A 124 -20.52 -1.06 -16.04
N ARG A 125 -19.20 -1.04 -15.90
CA ARG A 125 -18.32 -0.31 -16.81
C ARG A 125 -18.11 -1.00 -18.15
N LEU A 126 -18.06 -2.32 -18.14
CA LEU A 126 -17.94 -3.11 -19.38
C LEU A 126 -19.20 -3.08 -20.22
N GLU A 127 -20.36 -2.86 -19.62
CA GLU A 127 -21.64 -2.69 -20.31
C GLU A 127 -21.74 -1.36 -21.07
N THR A 128 -20.94 -0.35 -20.72
CA THR A 128 -20.89 0.90 -21.47
C THR A 128 -20.32 0.67 -22.87
N LYS A 129 -21.11 0.90 -23.92
CA LYS A 129 -20.64 0.82 -25.30
C LYS A 129 -19.61 1.90 -25.56
N ASP A 130 -18.39 1.48 -25.84
CA ASP A 130 -17.39 2.37 -26.41
C ASP A 130 -17.51 2.28 -27.94
N ASP A 131 -17.48 3.40 -28.62
CA ASP A 131 -17.38 3.44 -30.08
C ASP A 131 -16.00 2.92 -30.49
N VAL A 132 -15.97 1.68 -30.97
CA VAL A 132 -14.78 1.02 -31.50
C VAL A 132 -14.87 1.11 -33.03
N SER A 133 -13.88 1.75 -33.66
CA SER A 133 -13.79 1.81 -35.11
C SER A 133 -13.57 0.42 -35.73
N MET A 134 -13.87 0.24 -37.00
CA MET A 134 -13.64 -1.03 -37.70
C MET A 134 -12.15 -1.45 -37.67
N GLU A 135 -11.26 -0.48 -37.81
CA GLU A 135 -9.81 -0.71 -37.74
C GLU A 135 -9.36 -1.16 -36.36
N GLU A 136 -9.82 -0.47 -35.32
CA GLU A 136 -9.56 -0.88 -33.93
C GLU A 136 -10.14 -2.26 -33.62
N ALA A 137 -11.35 -2.56 -34.08
CA ALA A 137 -11.98 -3.86 -33.90
C ALA A 137 -11.13 -4.98 -34.52
N ALA A 138 -10.63 -4.77 -35.74
CA ALA A 138 -9.77 -5.74 -36.42
C ALA A 138 -8.45 -5.97 -35.65
N ALA A 139 -7.83 -4.85 -35.17
CA ALA A 139 -6.63 -4.93 -34.35
C ALA A 139 -6.87 -5.64 -33.01
N PHE A 140 -8.02 -5.39 -32.37
CA PHE A 140 -8.40 -6.06 -31.13
C PHE A 140 -8.64 -7.54 -31.33
N GLU A 141 -9.30 -7.94 -32.42
CA GLU A 141 -9.51 -9.33 -32.75
C GLU A 141 -8.20 -10.09 -33.02
N ALA A 142 -7.28 -9.47 -33.77
CA ALA A 142 -5.97 -10.04 -33.98
C ALA A 142 -5.20 -10.27 -32.66
N ARG A 143 -5.26 -9.29 -31.74
CA ARG A 143 -4.66 -9.42 -30.42
C ARG A 143 -5.34 -10.50 -29.56
N MET A 144 -6.67 -10.59 -29.61
CA MET A 144 -7.41 -11.64 -28.91
C MET A 144 -7.01 -13.04 -29.40
N GLN A 145 -6.92 -13.21 -30.73
CA GLN A 145 -6.48 -14.46 -31.33
C GLN A 145 -5.06 -14.83 -30.90
N GLU A 146 -4.16 -13.84 -30.78
CA GLU A 146 -2.80 -14.07 -30.30
C GLU A 146 -2.78 -14.52 -28.83
N ILE A 147 -3.56 -13.88 -27.96
CA ILE A 147 -3.70 -14.29 -26.55
C ILE A 147 -4.24 -15.72 -26.47
N LEU A 148 -5.34 -16.02 -27.15
CA LEU A 148 -6.01 -17.34 -27.11
C LEU A 148 -5.25 -18.44 -27.84
N ARG A 149 -4.25 -18.11 -28.67
CA ARG A 149 -3.33 -19.09 -29.26
C ARG A 149 -2.40 -19.71 -28.22
N HIS A 150 -2.06 -18.96 -27.20
CA HIS A 150 -1.12 -19.36 -26.13
C HIS A 150 -1.80 -19.64 -24.79
N HIS A 151 -3.05 -19.19 -24.62
CA HIS A 151 -3.76 -19.31 -23.36
C HIS A 151 -5.20 -19.80 -23.59
N ILE A 152 -5.71 -20.64 -22.70
CA ILE A 152 -7.07 -21.20 -22.77
C ILE A 152 -8.15 -20.23 -22.27
N GLY A 153 -7.75 -19.07 -21.73
CA GLY A 153 -8.66 -18.03 -21.23
C GLY A 153 -7.93 -16.94 -20.49
N VAL A 154 -8.71 -16.03 -19.95
CA VAL A 154 -8.24 -14.83 -19.22
C VAL A 154 -8.64 -14.92 -17.75
N ARG A 155 -7.67 -14.91 -16.85
CA ARG A 155 -7.91 -14.82 -15.41
C ARG A 155 -7.88 -13.36 -14.96
N VAL A 156 -8.97 -12.87 -14.40
CA VAL A 156 -9.04 -11.53 -13.83
C VAL A 156 -8.72 -11.60 -12.34
N GLN A 157 -7.61 -10.99 -11.95
CA GLN A 157 -7.20 -10.82 -10.57
C GLN A 157 -7.36 -9.38 -10.14
N PHE A 158 -8.17 -9.13 -9.12
CA PHE A 158 -8.29 -7.79 -8.54
C PHE A 158 -7.07 -7.44 -7.71
N ILE A 159 -6.55 -6.23 -7.89
CA ILE A 159 -5.36 -5.74 -7.19
C ILE A 159 -5.59 -4.36 -6.58
N ASP A 160 -4.94 -4.09 -5.45
CA ASP A 160 -4.97 -2.78 -4.80
C ASP A 160 -3.88 -1.86 -5.40
N MET A 161 -4.33 -0.75 -5.97
CA MET A 161 -3.46 0.26 -6.58
C MET A 161 -3.39 1.57 -5.80
N ARG A 162 -3.86 1.60 -4.56
CA ARG A 162 -3.85 2.84 -3.75
C ARG A 162 -2.46 3.43 -3.55
N SER A 163 -1.45 2.60 -3.54
CA SER A 163 -0.05 3.02 -3.46
C SER A 163 0.83 2.17 -4.35
N ILE A 164 1.92 2.75 -4.81
CA ILE A 164 2.91 2.04 -5.62
C ILE A 164 3.46 0.79 -4.91
N GLY A 165 3.64 0.85 -3.58
CA GLY A 165 4.10 -0.29 -2.81
C GLY A 165 3.12 -1.46 -2.81
N CYS A 166 1.83 -1.20 -2.61
CA CYS A 166 0.80 -2.23 -2.69
C CYS A 166 0.71 -2.82 -4.09
N LEU A 167 0.71 -1.98 -5.12
CA LEU A 167 0.69 -2.42 -6.51
C LEU A 167 1.82 -3.39 -6.83
N LEU A 168 3.06 -2.99 -6.54
CA LEU A 168 4.23 -3.81 -6.88
C LEU A 168 4.22 -5.14 -6.13
N ALA A 169 3.78 -5.14 -4.89
CA ALA A 169 3.61 -6.36 -4.12
C ALA A 169 2.58 -7.30 -4.75
N TRP A 170 1.44 -6.79 -5.22
CA TRP A 170 0.44 -7.56 -5.94
C TRP A 170 0.96 -8.16 -7.25
N VAL A 171 1.63 -7.34 -8.05
CA VAL A 171 2.21 -7.80 -9.33
C VAL A 171 3.18 -8.95 -9.09
N TYR A 172 4.05 -8.82 -8.10
CA TYR A 172 4.99 -9.86 -7.74
C TYR A 172 4.29 -11.16 -7.30
N TRP A 173 3.30 -11.06 -6.41
CA TRP A 173 2.53 -12.22 -5.96
C TRP A 173 1.81 -12.91 -7.11
N CYS A 174 1.16 -12.16 -8.00
CA CYS A 174 0.50 -12.71 -9.18
C CYS A 174 1.49 -13.43 -10.09
N GLU A 175 2.68 -12.88 -10.28
CA GLU A 175 3.74 -13.52 -11.06
C GLU A 175 4.16 -14.86 -10.44
N GLN A 176 4.38 -14.92 -9.13
CA GLN A 176 4.75 -16.17 -8.45
C GLN A 176 3.63 -17.20 -8.55
N ARG A 177 2.40 -16.78 -8.32
CA ARG A 177 1.23 -17.67 -8.43
C ARG A 177 1.04 -18.19 -9.85
N ARG A 178 1.19 -17.34 -10.87
CA ARG A 178 1.14 -17.75 -12.27
C ARG A 178 2.19 -18.82 -12.59
N LYS A 179 3.41 -18.67 -12.10
CA LYS A 179 4.48 -19.66 -12.27
C LYS A 179 4.15 -21.00 -11.61
N GLN A 180 3.47 -20.98 -10.47
CA GLN A 180 3.03 -22.21 -9.77
C GLN A 180 1.86 -22.89 -10.48
N GLU A 181 0.91 -22.12 -11.00
CA GLU A 181 -0.30 -22.63 -11.66
C GLU A 181 -0.06 -23.00 -13.14
N GLY A 182 1.06 -22.56 -13.74
CA GLY A 182 1.41 -22.76 -15.15
C GLY A 182 0.82 -21.69 -16.08
N ASP A 183 1.26 -21.73 -17.34
CA ASP A 183 0.96 -20.70 -18.34
C ASP A 183 -0.38 -20.89 -19.07
N GLY A 184 -1.29 -21.72 -18.55
CA GLY A 184 -2.57 -22.02 -19.20
C GLY A 184 -3.51 -20.81 -19.33
N LEU A 185 -3.42 -19.83 -18.44
CA LEU A 185 -4.27 -18.63 -18.43
C LEU A 185 -3.46 -17.36 -18.65
N TYR A 186 -4.05 -16.42 -19.37
CA TYR A 186 -3.56 -15.04 -19.44
C TYR A 186 -4.03 -14.27 -18.21
N TRP A 187 -3.12 -13.65 -17.45
CA TRP A 187 -3.43 -12.95 -16.20
C TRP A 187 -3.69 -11.48 -16.45
N LEU A 188 -4.89 -11.03 -16.12
CA LEU A 188 -5.32 -9.66 -16.20
C LEU A 188 -5.42 -9.08 -14.80
N LEU A 189 -4.47 -8.22 -14.43
CA LEU A 189 -4.46 -7.55 -13.15
C LEU A 189 -5.36 -6.32 -13.20
N TRP A 190 -6.53 -6.42 -12.57
CA TRP A 190 -7.55 -5.39 -12.61
C TRP A 190 -7.50 -4.51 -11.36
N PRO A 191 -7.27 -3.20 -11.51
CA PRO A 191 -7.24 -2.30 -10.37
C PRO A 191 -8.58 -2.19 -9.68
N VAL A 192 -8.59 -2.40 -8.37
CA VAL A 192 -9.76 -2.17 -7.53
C VAL A 192 -9.86 -0.68 -7.22
N ALA A 193 -10.93 -0.05 -7.69
CA ALA A 193 -11.27 1.29 -7.22
C ALA A 193 -11.67 1.25 -5.75
N GLN A 194 -11.23 2.24 -4.98
CA GLN A 194 -11.86 2.45 -3.67
C GLN A 194 -13.38 2.67 -3.89
N PRO A 195 -14.23 2.00 -3.10
CA PRO A 195 -15.69 2.05 -3.28
C PRO A 195 -16.30 3.46 -3.33
N LEU A 196 -15.56 4.46 -2.85
CA LEU A 196 -15.99 5.85 -2.74
C LEU A 196 -15.59 6.76 -3.89
N ARG A 197 -14.70 6.34 -4.75
CA ARG A 197 -14.34 7.15 -5.90
C ARG A 197 -15.32 6.82 -7.01
N LYS A 198 -16.16 7.79 -7.37
CA LYS A 198 -17.09 7.69 -8.52
C LYS A 198 -16.37 7.41 -9.83
N GLU A 199 -15.07 7.70 -9.87
CA GLU A 199 -14.20 7.45 -11.01
C GLU A 199 -13.14 6.43 -10.61
N LEU A 200 -12.88 5.44 -11.46
CA LEU A 200 -11.69 4.61 -11.40
C LEU A 200 -10.50 5.53 -11.72
N GLU A 201 -10.01 6.25 -10.73
CA GLU A 201 -8.73 6.89 -10.91
C GLU A 201 -7.66 5.79 -10.90
N LEU A 202 -7.33 5.29 -12.09
CA LEU A 202 -6.14 4.46 -12.34
C LEU A 202 -4.84 5.23 -12.03
N LYS A 203 -4.95 6.49 -11.63
CA LYS A 203 -3.87 7.44 -11.30
C LYS A 203 -3.26 7.27 -9.91
N GLY A 204 -3.51 6.19 -9.20
CA GLY A 204 -2.94 6.00 -7.85
C GLY A 204 -1.47 5.60 -7.81
N ALA A 205 -0.94 5.05 -8.88
CA ALA A 205 0.45 4.66 -9.05
C ALA A 205 1.05 5.33 -10.28
N ASN A 206 2.35 5.28 -10.41
CA ASN A 206 3.08 5.82 -11.55
C ASN A 206 2.68 5.10 -12.85
N ALA A 207 2.05 5.83 -13.80
CA ALA A 207 1.51 5.25 -15.04
C ALA A 207 2.62 4.68 -15.93
N TYR A 208 3.79 5.31 -15.97
CA TYR A 208 4.93 4.79 -16.72
C TYR A 208 5.38 3.42 -16.21
N ILE A 209 5.49 3.26 -14.89
CA ILE A 209 5.82 1.96 -14.28
C ILE A 209 4.70 0.94 -14.57
N LEU A 210 3.44 1.34 -14.47
CA LEU A 210 2.30 0.46 -14.76
C LEU A 210 2.36 -0.15 -16.17
N GLU A 211 2.69 0.67 -17.16
CA GLU A 211 2.83 0.17 -18.54
C GLU A 211 3.98 -0.82 -18.69
N LYS A 212 5.08 -0.56 -17.98
CA LYS A 212 6.28 -1.43 -17.99
C LYS A 212 6.12 -2.73 -17.20
N LEU A 213 5.13 -2.84 -16.31
CA LEU A 213 4.88 -4.05 -15.51
C LEU A 213 4.22 -5.17 -16.30
N SER A 214 3.81 -4.93 -17.53
CA SER A 214 3.28 -5.99 -18.39
C SER A 214 4.38 -6.93 -18.84
N MET A 215 4.11 -8.22 -18.78
CA MET A 215 5.04 -9.28 -19.16
C MET A 215 4.29 -10.36 -19.98
N PRO A 216 4.99 -11.27 -20.66
CA PRO A 216 4.34 -12.37 -21.37
C PRO A 216 3.37 -13.14 -20.46
N GLY A 217 2.10 -13.22 -20.88
CA GLY A 217 1.04 -13.91 -20.14
C GLY A 217 0.44 -13.17 -18.94
N MET A 218 0.85 -11.91 -18.67
CA MET A 218 0.29 -11.11 -17.60
C MET A 218 0.36 -9.61 -17.92
N GLU A 219 -0.72 -8.87 -17.69
CA GLU A 219 -0.69 -7.40 -17.78
C GLU A 219 -1.52 -6.71 -16.70
N VAL A 220 -1.12 -5.48 -16.35
CA VAL A 220 -1.92 -4.57 -15.53
C VAL A 220 -2.83 -3.76 -16.44
N VAL A 221 -4.12 -3.70 -16.13
CA VAL A 221 -5.08 -2.89 -16.89
C VAL A 221 -4.83 -1.42 -16.64
N THR A 222 -4.52 -0.69 -17.70
CA THR A 222 -4.44 0.77 -17.72
C THR A 222 -5.65 1.35 -18.42
N GLU A 223 -5.86 2.67 -18.29
CA GLU A 223 -6.95 3.36 -18.98
C GLU A 223 -6.89 3.14 -20.51
N GLN A 224 -5.69 3.14 -21.09
CA GLN A 224 -5.47 2.91 -22.53
C GLN A 224 -5.84 1.48 -22.96
N ARG A 225 -5.64 0.49 -22.07
CA ARG A 225 -5.96 -0.91 -22.34
C ARG A 225 -7.41 -1.29 -22.03
N LEU A 226 -8.10 -0.43 -21.28
CA LEU A 226 -9.47 -0.69 -20.83
C LEU A 226 -10.42 -0.89 -22.02
N LYS A 227 -10.33 -0.08 -23.08
CA LYS A 227 -11.15 -0.17 -24.28
C LYS A 227 -11.03 -1.54 -24.96
N PHE A 228 -9.81 -2.06 -25.11
CA PHE A 228 -9.55 -3.39 -25.64
C PHE A 228 -10.20 -4.48 -24.77
N TRP A 229 -10.00 -4.44 -23.45
CA TRP A 229 -10.53 -5.47 -22.56
C TRP A 229 -12.05 -5.45 -22.44
N ARG A 230 -12.68 -4.27 -22.54
CA ARG A 230 -14.15 -4.16 -22.66
C ARG A 230 -14.66 -4.82 -23.94
N TYR A 231 -14.06 -4.49 -25.06
CA TYR A 231 -14.41 -5.08 -26.35
C TYR A 231 -14.28 -6.60 -26.31
N PHE A 232 -13.18 -7.09 -25.77
CA PHE A 232 -12.96 -8.52 -25.67
C PHE A 232 -14.00 -9.20 -24.76
N TYR A 233 -14.25 -8.65 -23.58
CA TYR A 233 -15.25 -9.20 -22.65
C TYR A 233 -16.66 -9.23 -23.27
N GLN A 234 -17.08 -8.17 -23.95
CA GLN A 234 -18.39 -8.10 -24.59
C GLN A 234 -18.55 -9.14 -25.70
N LYS A 235 -17.45 -9.52 -26.34
CA LYS A 235 -17.46 -10.49 -27.44
C LYS A 235 -17.42 -11.95 -26.97
N ASP A 236 -16.67 -12.22 -25.91
CA ASP A 236 -16.48 -13.56 -25.37
C ASP A 236 -16.35 -13.56 -23.85
N THR A 237 -17.48 -13.56 -23.16
CA THR A 237 -17.52 -13.58 -21.69
C THR A 237 -17.08 -14.93 -21.11
N ALA A 238 -17.20 -16.03 -21.88
CA ALA A 238 -16.91 -17.37 -21.40
C ALA A 238 -15.41 -17.60 -21.17
N SER A 239 -14.56 -16.87 -21.88
CA SER A 239 -13.10 -16.93 -21.71
C SER A 239 -12.58 -16.22 -20.45
N PHE A 240 -13.44 -15.53 -19.68
CA PHE A 240 -13.04 -14.80 -18.47
C PHE A 240 -13.32 -15.60 -17.20
N LEU A 241 -12.27 -15.78 -16.38
CA LEU A 241 -12.34 -16.38 -15.06
C LEU A 241 -12.01 -15.32 -14.01
N PHE A 242 -12.98 -15.02 -13.14
CA PHE A 242 -12.80 -14.02 -12.08
C PHE A 242 -12.29 -14.69 -10.81
N ASP A 243 -11.16 -14.20 -10.31
CA ASP A 243 -10.70 -14.57 -8.97
C ASP A 243 -11.33 -13.63 -7.96
N THR A 244 -12.28 -14.15 -7.17
CA THR A 244 -12.95 -13.42 -6.11
C THR A 244 -12.20 -13.47 -4.77
N ASN A 245 -11.08 -14.18 -4.71
CA ASN A 245 -10.24 -14.23 -3.52
C ASN A 245 -9.33 -13.01 -3.49
N TYR A 246 -9.78 -11.97 -2.83
CA TYR A 246 -8.99 -10.80 -2.51
C TYR A 246 -8.31 -11.02 -1.14
N ALA A 247 -7.42 -12.00 -1.07
CA ALA A 247 -6.74 -12.37 0.17
C ALA A 247 -5.47 -11.54 0.36
N LEU A 248 -5.62 -10.23 0.64
CA LEU A 248 -4.49 -9.33 0.92
C LEU A 248 -3.62 -9.83 2.10
N ALA A 249 -4.25 -10.44 3.10
CA ALA A 249 -3.55 -10.93 4.29
C ALA A 249 -2.71 -12.19 4.06
N ASP A 250 -3.09 -13.04 3.13
CA ASP A 250 -2.40 -14.32 2.90
C ASP A 250 -1.15 -14.18 2.03
N TRP A 251 -1.12 -13.24 1.09
CA TRP A 251 0.05 -13.02 0.26
C TRP A 251 1.20 -12.39 1.04
N ILE A 252 0.91 -11.50 2.00
CA ILE A 252 1.91 -10.88 2.87
C ILE A 252 2.69 -11.93 3.66
N LYS A 253 2.00 -12.96 4.15
CA LYS A 253 2.64 -14.09 4.87
C LYS A 253 3.51 -14.96 3.97
N GLN A 254 3.27 -14.95 2.66
CA GLN A 254 3.96 -15.78 1.67
C GLN A 254 5.07 -15.03 0.91
N MET A 255 5.23 -13.72 1.14
CA MET A 255 6.27 -12.91 0.51
C MET A 255 7.64 -13.20 1.11
N ASP A 256 8.18 -14.38 0.80
CA ASP A 256 9.47 -14.81 1.30
C ASP A 256 10.65 -14.28 0.46
N THR A 257 10.36 -13.73 -0.73
CA THR A 257 11.44 -13.25 -1.61
C THR A 257 10.92 -12.23 -2.60
N TYR A 258 11.61 -11.15 -2.71
CA TYR A 258 11.23 -9.98 -3.49
C TYR A 258 11.86 -9.93 -4.90
N PHE A 259 11.53 -8.88 -5.66
CA PHE A 259 12.03 -8.60 -6.99
C PHE A 259 13.56 -8.76 -7.13
N TRP A 260 14.33 -8.53 -6.09
CA TRP A 260 15.79 -8.64 -6.16
C TRP A 260 16.26 -10.09 -6.40
N ARG A 261 15.69 -11.10 -5.77
CA ARG A 261 16.05 -12.52 -6.06
C ARG A 261 15.71 -12.90 -7.49
N ARG A 262 14.60 -12.37 -8.00
CA ARG A 262 14.28 -12.54 -9.39
C ARG A 262 15.32 -11.85 -10.30
N ASN A 263 15.70 -10.63 -9.98
CA ASN A 263 16.69 -9.88 -10.72
C ASN A 263 18.06 -10.59 -10.72
N GLU A 264 18.48 -11.13 -9.58
CA GLU A 264 19.67 -11.97 -9.49
C GLU A 264 19.56 -13.23 -10.37
N ALA A 265 18.43 -13.92 -10.30
CA ALA A 265 18.21 -15.14 -11.07
C ALA A 265 18.23 -14.94 -12.59
N ILE A 266 17.82 -13.75 -13.07
CA ILE A 266 17.83 -13.41 -14.50
C ILE A 266 19.09 -12.64 -14.95
N GLY A 267 19.96 -12.28 -14.00
CA GLY A 267 21.16 -11.47 -14.26
C GLY A 267 20.86 -10.05 -14.74
N GLY A 268 19.71 -9.45 -14.30
CA GLY A 268 19.26 -8.14 -14.73
C GLY A 268 18.32 -7.47 -13.74
N THR A 269 17.63 -6.43 -14.20
CA THR A 269 16.61 -5.70 -13.42
C THR A 269 15.19 -6.09 -13.88
N TYR A 270 14.20 -5.89 -13.00
CA TYR A 270 12.79 -6.16 -13.33
C TYR A 270 12.29 -5.25 -14.47
N LEU A 271 12.72 -3.99 -14.44
CA LEU A 271 12.46 -3.01 -15.50
C LEU A 271 13.76 -2.59 -16.15
N SER A 272 13.67 -2.27 -17.43
CA SER A 272 14.76 -1.70 -18.22
C SER A 272 14.25 -0.55 -19.07
N PHE A 273 15.16 0.29 -19.52
CA PHE A 273 14.88 1.41 -20.39
C PHE A 273 15.34 1.09 -21.82
N THR A 274 14.62 1.61 -22.81
CA THR A 274 15.10 1.60 -24.20
C THR A 274 16.21 2.63 -24.38
N GLU A 275 16.95 2.55 -25.49
CA GLU A 275 17.99 3.54 -25.80
C GLU A 275 17.44 4.98 -25.86
N GLU A 276 16.24 5.14 -26.41
CA GLU A 276 15.54 6.44 -26.47
C GLU A 276 15.16 6.95 -25.07
N GLU A 277 14.68 6.06 -24.22
CA GLU A 277 14.36 6.39 -22.83
C GLU A 277 15.62 6.74 -22.04
N GLU A 278 16.72 6.01 -22.26
CA GLU A 278 18.02 6.32 -21.65
C GLU A 278 18.53 7.71 -22.07
N GLN A 279 18.45 8.03 -23.35
CA GLN A 279 18.85 9.35 -23.83
C GLN A 279 17.97 10.46 -23.25
N ARG A 280 16.66 10.26 -23.29
CA ARG A 280 15.68 11.20 -22.70
C ARG A 280 15.91 11.42 -21.21
N GLY A 281 16.21 10.35 -20.48
CA GLY A 281 16.47 10.41 -19.05
C GLY A 281 17.71 11.22 -18.72
N ARG A 282 18.82 10.98 -19.43
CA ARG A 282 20.07 11.76 -19.30
C ARG A 282 19.85 13.25 -19.56
N GLU A 283 19.19 13.59 -20.66
CA GLU A 283 18.92 14.99 -21.00
C GLU A 283 18.04 15.69 -19.96
N GLN A 284 17.06 14.99 -19.38
CA GLN A 284 16.22 15.55 -18.32
C GLN A 284 16.99 15.68 -17.01
N ALA A 285 17.82 14.72 -16.67
CA ALA A 285 18.68 14.80 -15.48
C ALA A 285 19.64 16.00 -15.57
N GLU A 286 20.27 16.20 -16.71
CA GLU A 286 21.16 17.37 -16.95
C GLU A 286 20.41 18.70 -16.80
N ARG A 287 19.17 18.80 -17.34
CA ARG A 287 18.33 20.01 -17.19
C ARG A 287 17.95 20.28 -15.73
N LEU A 288 17.85 19.22 -14.92
CA LEU A 288 17.60 19.31 -13.47
C LEU A 288 18.88 19.65 -12.67
N GLY A 289 20.03 19.70 -13.31
CA GLY A 289 21.32 19.91 -12.64
C GLY A 289 21.90 18.66 -12.01
N ILE A 290 21.45 17.48 -12.42
CA ILE A 290 21.97 16.19 -11.96
C ILE A 290 23.12 15.78 -12.90
N TYR A 291 24.33 15.85 -12.38
CA TYR A 291 25.54 15.51 -13.11
C TYR A 291 26.33 14.44 -12.36
N GLY A 292 26.69 13.37 -13.06
CA GLY A 292 27.48 12.29 -12.48
C GLY A 292 26.66 11.35 -11.58
N THR A 293 27.24 10.92 -10.47
CA THR A 293 26.63 9.93 -9.58
C THR A 293 25.80 10.61 -8.50
N PHE A 294 24.65 10.03 -8.16
CA PHE A 294 23.72 10.59 -7.19
C PHE A 294 23.06 9.51 -6.33
N ALA A 295 22.54 9.91 -5.18
CA ALA A 295 21.65 9.11 -4.35
C ALA A 295 20.29 9.78 -4.24
N CYS A 296 19.22 8.96 -4.24
CA CYS A 296 17.85 9.43 -4.06
C CYS A 296 17.46 9.44 -2.58
N PHE A 297 16.67 10.44 -2.17
CA PHE A 297 16.17 10.61 -0.82
C PHE A 297 14.66 10.83 -0.81
N SER A 298 13.98 10.22 0.14
CA SER A 298 12.58 10.51 0.39
C SER A 298 12.26 10.39 1.87
N THR A 299 11.38 11.23 2.35
CA THR A 299 10.68 11.03 3.62
C THR A 299 9.19 11.17 3.39
N ARG A 300 8.42 10.47 4.19
CA ARG A 300 6.96 10.47 4.08
C ARG A 300 6.41 11.87 4.36
N ASP A 301 5.74 12.43 3.38
CA ASP A 301 5.02 13.69 3.50
C ASP A 301 3.54 13.44 3.81
N ASN A 302 3.03 14.11 4.85
CA ASN A 302 1.63 14.02 5.26
C ASN A 302 0.66 14.55 4.20
N LEU A 303 1.15 15.42 3.30
CA LEU A 303 0.34 15.98 2.22
C LEU A 303 -0.17 14.89 1.26
N TYR A 304 0.68 13.94 0.89
CA TYR A 304 0.26 12.80 0.05
C TYR A 304 -0.84 11.99 0.73
N VAL A 305 -0.66 11.68 2.00
CA VAL A 305 -1.61 10.86 2.75
C VAL A 305 -2.94 11.59 2.94
N SER A 306 -2.92 12.87 3.26
CA SER A 306 -4.14 13.67 3.46
C SER A 306 -4.91 13.91 2.17
N LYS A 307 -4.22 14.19 1.05
CA LYS A 307 -4.86 14.51 -0.23
C LYS A 307 -5.22 13.28 -1.06
N VAL A 308 -4.34 12.28 -1.12
CA VAL A 308 -4.53 11.08 -1.96
C VAL A 308 -5.23 9.97 -1.21
N MET A 309 -4.78 9.67 0.00
CA MET A 309 -5.35 8.57 0.78
C MET A 309 -6.61 8.99 1.55
N LYS A 310 -6.84 10.28 1.75
CA LYS A 310 -7.99 10.87 2.47
C LYS A 310 -8.28 10.18 3.82
N TYR A 311 -7.25 9.73 4.51
CA TYR A 311 -7.39 9.19 5.86
C TYR A 311 -7.68 10.33 6.83
N GLN A 312 -8.90 10.38 7.35
CA GLN A 312 -9.37 11.43 8.27
C GLN A 312 -9.59 10.94 9.70
N THR A 313 -8.98 9.84 10.11
CA THR A 313 -9.20 9.35 11.47
C THR A 313 -8.00 9.64 12.37
N ASP A 314 -8.23 9.90 13.65
CA ASP A 314 -7.19 10.08 14.68
C ASP A 314 -6.19 8.91 14.70
N VAL A 315 -6.66 7.71 14.40
CA VAL A 315 -5.82 6.51 14.35
C VAL A 315 -4.92 6.52 13.12
N ALA A 316 -5.43 6.90 11.95
CA ALA A 316 -4.61 7.06 10.75
C ALA A 316 -3.64 8.24 10.91
N GLY A 317 -4.04 9.33 11.56
CA GLY A 317 -3.18 10.44 11.91
C GLY A 317 -2.01 10.03 12.81
N ARG A 318 -2.24 9.15 13.79
CA ARG A 318 -1.18 8.60 14.64
C ARG A 318 -0.23 7.69 13.85
N SER A 319 -0.76 6.83 12.99
CA SER A 319 0.02 6.00 12.08
C SER A 319 0.99 6.83 11.25
N ILE A 320 0.48 7.89 10.64
CA ILE A 320 1.28 8.80 9.82
C ILE A 320 2.36 9.47 10.65
N ARG A 321 2.00 9.97 11.85
CA ARG A 321 2.91 10.66 12.75
C ARG A 321 4.11 9.80 13.16
N TYR A 322 3.91 8.51 13.43
CA TYR A 322 5.00 7.62 13.81
C TYR A 322 5.89 7.18 12.65
N ARG A 323 5.45 7.33 11.42
CA ARG A 323 6.21 6.97 10.21
C ARG A 323 6.84 8.16 9.49
N ALA A 324 6.35 9.38 9.74
CA ALA A 324 6.93 10.58 9.16
C ALA A 324 8.28 10.92 9.83
N TYR A 325 9.22 11.40 9.04
CA TYR A 325 10.49 11.92 9.53
C TYR A 325 10.64 13.40 9.14
N PRO A 326 11.06 14.30 10.02
CA PRO A 326 11.20 15.70 9.70
C PRO A 326 12.19 15.91 8.56
N LEU A 327 11.73 16.53 7.47
CA LEU A 327 12.54 16.73 6.27
C LEU A 327 13.88 17.43 6.57
N GLY A 328 13.88 18.48 7.41
CA GLY A 328 15.09 19.21 7.80
C GLY A 328 16.17 18.35 8.45
N HIS A 329 15.80 17.24 9.06
CA HIS A 329 16.76 16.30 9.67
C HIS A 329 17.58 15.52 8.63
N LEU A 330 17.13 15.47 7.36
CA LEU A 330 17.91 14.85 6.28
C LEU A 330 19.05 15.72 5.75
N ARG A 331 19.02 17.03 6.01
CA ARG A 331 20.00 17.97 5.45
C ARG A 331 21.46 17.59 5.73
N PRO A 332 21.88 17.22 6.96
CA PRO A 332 23.26 16.78 7.22
C PRO A 332 23.65 15.54 6.41
N ALA A 333 22.75 14.54 6.33
CA ALA A 333 22.98 13.32 5.58
C ALA A 333 23.11 13.58 4.05
N MET A 334 22.27 14.43 3.48
CA MET A 334 22.34 14.81 2.07
C MET A 334 23.63 15.60 1.77
N LYS A 335 24.04 16.48 2.69
CA LYS A 335 25.31 17.21 2.55
C LYS A 335 26.54 16.30 2.65
N SER A 336 26.52 15.28 3.51
CA SER A 336 27.68 14.38 3.70
C SER A 336 28.06 13.63 2.43
N LEU A 337 27.15 13.46 1.47
CA LEU A 337 27.39 12.79 0.21
C LEU A 337 28.39 13.51 -0.69
N GLU A 338 28.59 14.82 -0.50
CA GLU A 338 29.60 15.61 -1.23
C GLU A 338 31.00 15.04 -1.05
N ALA A 339 31.32 14.58 0.16
CA ALA A 339 32.61 13.92 0.47
C ALA A 339 32.81 12.60 -0.30
N HIS A 340 31.75 12.01 -0.83
CA HIS A 340 31.76 10.79 -1.63
C HIS A 340 31.54 11.04 -3.14
N GLY A 341 31.56 12.30 -3.58
CA GLY A 341 31.33 12.68 -4.97
C GLY A 341 29.90 12.39 -5.46
N LEU A 342 28.92 12.34 -4.55
CA LEU A 342 27.51 12.05 -4.84
C LEU A 342 26.68 13.32 -4.68
N GLN A 343 25.77 13.58 -5.63
CA GLN A 343 24.69 14.54 -5.43
C GLN A 343 23.51 13.88 -4.70
N ALA A 344 22.75 14.67 -3.93
CA ALA A 344 21.50 14.23 -3.31
C ALA A 344 20.30 14.68 -4.14
N VAL A 345 19.40 13.76 -4.47
CA VAL A 345 18.16 14.03 -5.23
C VAL A 345 16.96 13.72 -4.36
N ARG A 346 16.17 14.75 -4.03
CA ARG A 346 14.93 14.56 -3.27
C ARG A 346 13.82 14.07 -4.17
N MET A 347 13.27 12.92 -3.82
CA MET A 347 12.13 12.27 -4.47
C MET A 347 10.83 12.56 -3.73
N GLY A 348 9.70 12.44 -4.43
CA GLY A 348 8.37 12.53 -3.83
C GLY A 348 7.30 12.86 -4.87
N ALA A 349 6.15 12.19 -4.80
CA ALA A 349 5.05 12.43 -5.73
C ALA A 349 4.22 13.68 -5.39
N MET A 350 4.14 14.00 -4.11
CA MET A 350 3.43 15.17 -3.60
C MET A 350 4.09 15.58 -2.29
N VAL A 351 4.72 16.73 -2.30
CA VAL A 351 5.50 17.27 -1.17
C VAL A 351 5.07 18.69 -0.86
N GLY A 352 5.03 19.04 0.43
CA GLY A 352 4.55 20.34 0.88
C GLY A 352 5.62 21.42 0.91
N GLU A 353 6.83 21.06 1.32
CA GLU A 353 7.92 21.99 1.54
C GLU A 353 8.92 21.95 0.39
N ARG A 354 9.34 23.12 -0.08
CA ARG A 354 10.45 23.25 -1.05
C ARG A 354 11.77 23.37 -0.31
N ILE A 355 12.81 22.72 -0.82
CA ILE A 355 14.16 22.81 -0.27
C ILE A 355 15.12 23.49 -1.26
N ASN A 356 16.11 24.18 -0.71
CA ASN A 356 17.22 24.75 -1.45
C ASN A 356 18.48 24.56 -0.60
N TRP A 357 19.00 23.33 -0.59
CA TRP A 357 20.18 22.99 0.20
C TRP A 357 21.38 22.75 -0.71
N GLU A 358 22.57 22.95 -0.15
CA GLU A 358 23.82 22.65 -0.85
C GLU A 358 23.87 21.18 -1.30
N ASN A 359 24.41 20.92 -2.47
CA ASN A 359 24.57 19.58 -3.07
C ASN A 359 23.24 18.81 -3.23
N THR A 360 22.10 19.51 -3.29
CA THR A 360 20.77 18.88 -3.30
C THR A 360 19.94 19.37 -4.48
N ILE A 361 19.32 18.45 -5.18
CA ILE A 361 18.34 18.69 -6.24
C ILE A 361 16.94 18.38 -5.70
N ASP A 362 16.07 19.37 -5.65
CA ASP A 362 14.66 19.22 -5.22
C ASP A 362 13.78 18.75 -6.38
N TYR A 363 14.09 17.57 -6.92
CA TYR A 363 13.36 17.01 -8.05
C TYR A 363 11.85 16.88 -7.77
N ALA A 364 11.47 16.65 -6.52
CA ALA A 364 10.06 16.54 -6.14
C ALA A 364 9.23 17.81 -6.47
N HIS A 365 9.89 18.98 -6.54
CA HIS A 365 9.32 20.27 -6.95
C HIS A 365 9.71 20.70 -8.36
N ASP A 366 10.92 20.36 -8.80
CA ASP A 366 11.53 20.91 -10.00
C ASP A 366 11.48 19.95 -11.19
N GLY A 367 10.31 19.81 -11.81
CA GLY A 367 10.17 19.06 -13.07
C GLY A 367 9.89 17.55 -12.90
N ARG A 368 9.24 17.17 -11.82
CA ARG A 368 8.83 15.78 -11.58
C ARG A 368 7.98 15.23 -12.73
N SER A 369 8.30 14.05 -13.20
CA SER A 369 7.48 13.25 -14.09
C SER A 369 7.51 11.77 -13.71
N GLU A 370 6.49 11.02 -14.09
CA GLU A 370 6.40 9.59 -13.79
C GLU A 370 7.51 8.77 -14.45
N PHE A 371 7.94 9.16 -15.64
CA PHE A 371 9.10 8.59 -16.29
C PHE A 371 10.39 8.87 -15.50
N MET A 372 10.61 10.12 -15.09
CA MET A 372 11.82 10.47 -14.35
C MET A 372 11.84 9.87 -12.94
N ASP A 373 10.69 9.64 -12.30
CA ASP A 373 10.64 8.85 -11.06
C ASP A 373 11.32 7.49 -11.26
N ALA A 374 10.92 6.76 -12.32
CA ALA A 374 11.51 5.45 -12.62
C ALA A 374 12.97 5.55 -13.04
N TRP A 375 13.30 6.51 -13.92
CA TRP A 375 14.66 6.66 -14.44
C TRP A 375 15.66 7.01 -13.33
N LEU A 376 15.32 7.94 -12.45
CA LEU A 376 16.18 8.31 -11.31
C LEU A 376 16.39 7.13 -10.36
N PHE A 377 15.35 6.34 -10.06
CA PHE A 377 15.52 5.10 -9.29
C PHE A 377 16.40 4.07 -10.02
N GLY A 378 16.28 3.97 -11.33
CA GLY A 378 17.11 3.07 -12.13
C GLY A 378 18.60 3.44 -12.14
N HIS A 379 18.92 4.73 -11.92
CA HIS A 379 20.30 5.25 -12.08
C HIS A 379 20.93 5.75 -10.77
N CYS A 380 20.16 5.87 -9.68
CA CYS A 380 20.76 6.25 -8.40
C CYS A 380 21.77 5.19 -7.90
N ARG A 381 22.74 5.62 -7.11
CA ARG A 381 23.69 4.74 -6.44
C ARG A 381 23.00 3.91 -5.37
N PHE A 382 22.12 4.55 -4.59
CA PHE A 382 21.27 3.95 -3.57
C PHE A 382 20.08 4.88 -3.25
N PHE A 383 19.11 4.37 -2.49
CA PHE A 383 17.96 5.12 -2.03
C PHE A 383 17.93 5.20 -0.50
N ALA A 384 17.88 6.42 0.04
CA ALA A 384 17.74 6.67 1.48
C ALA A 384 16.32 7.11 1.82
N CYS A 385 15.62 6.39 2.71
CA CYS A 385 14.22 6.68 3.00
C CYS A 385 13.76 6.17 4.37
N ASP A 386 12.65 6.75 4.84
CA ASP A 386 11.79 6.10 5.82
C ASP A 386 10.93 5.01 5.15
N PRO A 387 10.38 4.03 5.89
CA PRO A 387 9.53 2.98 5.33
C PRO A 387 8.29 3.56 4.65
N SER A 388 8.25 3.52 3.33
CA SER A 388 7.18 4.08 2.50
C SER A 388 7.01 3.32 1.18
N GLY A 389 5.86 3.47 0.52
CA GLY A 389 5.56 2.75 -0.72
C GLY A 389 6.51 3.08 -1.88
N ILE A 390 7.12 4.26 -1.90
CA ILE A 390 8.07 4.66 -2.96
C ILE A 390 9.34 3.80 -2.96
N GLN A 391 9.72 3.24 -1.81
CA GLN A 391 10.85 2.33 -1.67
C GLN A 391 10.75 1.13 -2.63
N SER A 392 9.55 0.64 -2.89
CA SER A 392 9.37 -0.51 -3.77
C SER A 392 9.81 -0.26 -5.21
N ILE A 393 9.96 0.98 -5.65
CA ILE A 393 10.50 1.30 -6.98
C ILE A 393 12.00 0.94 -7.04
N SER A 394 12.76 1.18 -5.96
CA SER A 394 14.18 0.83 -5.93
C SER A 394 14.43 -0.67 -6.13
N TRP A 395 13.51 -1.52 -5.68
CA TRP A 395 13.60 -2.96 -5.84
C TRP A 395 13.47 -3.43 -7.29
N LEU A 396 12.66 -2.72 -8.10
CA LEU A 396 12.54 -3.02 -9.53
C LEU A 396 13.89 -2.92 -10.27
N PHE A 397 14.78 -2.09 -9.74
CA PHE A 397 16.10 -1.82 -10.30
C PHE A 397 17.25 -2.38 -9.46
N SER A 398 16.97 -3.23 -8.49
CA SER A 398 17.94 -3.82 -7.56
C SER A 398 18.85 -2.78 -6.88
N LYS A 399 18.30 -1.61 -6.55
CA LYS A 399 19.07 -0.56 -5.88
C LYS A 399 19.14 -0.77 -4.38
N PRO A 400 20.31 -0.61 -3.76
CA PRO A 400 20.45 -0.67 -2.31
C PRO A 400 19.61 0.41 -1.61
N ASN A 401 19.09 0.08 -0.41
CA ASN A 401 18.35 0.99 0.42
C ASN A 401 19.05 1.27 1.74
N ALA A 402 19.12 2.55 2.12
CA ALA A 402 19.52 3.00 3.44
C ALA A 402 18.26 3.48 4.18
N MET A 403 17.71 2.63 5.06
CA MET A 403 16.43 2.89 5.69
C MET A 403 16.60 3.43 7.11
N PHE A 404 16.01 4.58 7.39
CA PHE A 404 15.93 5.16 8.72
C PHE A 404 14.51 5.11 9.27
N ASN A 405 14.33 5.34 10.56
CA ASN A 405 13.03 5.30 11.22
C ASN A 405 12.24 4.00 11.02
N VAL A 406 12.95 2.89 10.84
CA VAL A 406 12.32 1.58 10.67
C VAL A 406 11.60 1.20 11.95
N THR A 407 10.33 0.89 11.87
CA THR A 407 9.59 0.33 13.00
C THR A 407 9.73 -1.19 13.02
N ILE A 408 9.71 -1.81 14.19
CA ILE A 408 9.87 -3.28 14.32
C ILE A 408 8.78 -4.03 13.57
N GLN A 409 7.59 -3.48 13.51
CA GLN A 409 6.47 -4.06 12.75
C GLN A 409 6.71 -4.14 11.26
N THR A 410 7.54 -3.25 10.72
CA THR A 410 7.96 -3.31 9.32
C THR A 410 8.94 -4.46 9.05
N THR A 411 9.52 -5.07 10.08
CA THR A 411 10.46 -6.18 9.90
C THR A 411 9.80 -7.56 9.81
N ARG A 412 8.57 -7.70 10.27
CA ARG A 412 7.91 -9.00 10.40
C ARG A 412 7.01 -9.41 9.24
N GLY A 413 6.43 -8.47 8.56
CA GLY A 413 5.45 -8.77 7.51
C GLY A 413 5.86 -8.23 6.16
N ASP A 414 6.16 -6.94 6.08
CA ASP A 414 6.23 -6.26 4.80
C ASP A 414 7.64 -5.85 4.40
N TYR A 415 8.47 -5.50 5.37
CA TYR A 415 9.77 -4.91 5.10
C TYR A 415 10.94 -5.82 5.50
N GLY A 416 10.74 -6.77 6.39
CA GLY A 416 11.77 -7.77 6.71
C GLY A 416 12.05 -8.71 5.56
N ALA A 417 11.02 -9.01 4.75
CA ALA A 417 11.18 -9.76 3.50
C ALA A 417 11.69 -8.89 2.33
N MET A 418 11.76 -7.58 2.53
CA MET A 418 12.06 -6.58 1.50
C MET A 418 13.47 -6.01 1.59
N THR A 419 14.19 -6.32 2.67
CA THR A 419 15.58 -5.92 2.87
C THR A 419 16.50 -7.11 2.74
N THR A 420 17.60 -6.91 2.08
CA THR A 420 18.66 -7.91 2.00
C THR A 420 19.84 -7.43 2.84
N PRO A 421 20.25 -8.18 3.87
CA PRO A 421 21.38 -7.79 4.72
C PRO A 421 22.68 -7.53 3.95
N GLU A 422 22.84 -8.21 2.83
CA GLU A 422 24.01 -8.07 1.97
C GLU A 422 24.03 -6.75 1.20
N ARG A 423 22.85 -6.16 0.97
CA ARG A 423 22.70 -4.99 0.11
C ARG A 423 22.17 -3.76 0.82
N ASP A 424 21.17 -3.95 1.67
CA ASP A 424 20.45 -2.86 2.32
C ASP A 424 20.99 -2.61 3.74
N LEU A 425 20.86 -1.38 4.20
CA LEU A 425 21.12 -0.97 5.58
C LEU A 425 19.86 -0.41 6.21
N GLY A 426 19.68 -0.60 7.51
CA GLY A 426 18.54 -0.06 8.21
C GLY A 426 18.79 0.22 9.67
N ILE A 427 18.25 1.32 10.18
CA ILE A 427 18.26 1.67 11.60
C ILE A 427 16.85 1.81 12.14
N PHE A 428 16.60 1.17 13.30
CA PHE A 428 15.30 1.19 13.93
C PHE A 428 15.06 2.48 14.71
N LYS A 429 13.77 2.87 14.83
CA LYS A 429 13.37 3.81 15.87
C LYS A 429 13.74 3.27 17.23
N LYS A 430 14.08 4.17 18.15
CA LYS A 430 14.17 3.86 19.56
C LYS A 430 12.77 3.89 20.19
N TYR A 431 12.57 3.14 21.25
CA TYR A 431 11.28 3.03 21.92
C TYR A 431 11.44 3.40 23.38
N TRP A 432 10.94 4.59 23.73
CA TRP A 432 10.98 5.12 25.08
C TRP A 432 9.83 4.55 25.91
N LEU A 433 10.14 4.00 27.07
CA LEU A 433 9.18 3.55 28.09
C LEU A 433 9.13 4.57 29.23
N PRO A 434 8.15 5.50 29.25
CA PRO A 434 8.08 6.57 30.23
C PRO A 434 7.97 6.07 31.69
N SER A 435 7.27 4.96 31.91
CA SER A 435 7.08 4.37 33.25
C SER A 435 8.38 3.89 33.91
N GLU A 436 9.38 3.56 33.11
CA GLU A 436 10.68 3.06 33.58
C GLU A 436 11.85 4.02 33.28
N HIS A 437 11.57 5.18 32.66
CA HIS A 437 12.56 6.18 32.25
C HIS A 437 13.75 5.58 31.45
N ARG A 438 13.47 4.65 30.53
CA ARG A 438 14.49 4.02 29.69
C ARG A 438 13.97 3.69 28.29
N HIS A 439 14.88 3.42 27.37
CA HIS A 439 14.53 2.79 26.09
C HIS A 439 14.38 1.28 26.26
N LEU A 440 13.42 0.70 25.51
CA LEU A 440 13.31 -0.73 25.35
C LEU A 440 14.44 -1.25 24.45
N THR A 441 14.90 -2.44 24.75
CA THR A 441 15.78 -3.18 23.84
C THR A 441 14.99 -3.74 22.66
N LEU A 442 15.65 -3.96 21.52
CA LEU A 442 15.03 -4.61 20.37
C LEU A 442 14.38 -5.96 20.74
N ARG A 443 15.02 -6.74 21.60
CA ARG A 443 14.49 -8.02 22.09
C ARG A 443 13.20 -7.87 22.87
N GLU A 444 13.08 -6.82 23.68
CA GLU A 444 11.84 -6.54 24.43
C GLU A 444 10.70 -6.17 23.47
N MET A 445 10.99 -5.37 22.47
CA MET A 445 10.00 -5.00 21.44
C MET A 445 9.56 -6.21 20.63
N ILE A 446 10.48 -7.04 20.15
CA ILE A 446 10.15 -8.28 19.42
C ILE A 446 9.30 -9.22 20.27
N ARG A 447 9.62 -9.37 21.55
CA ARG A 447 8.83 -10.20 22.48
C ARG A 447 7.42 -9.65 22.73
N ALA A 448 7.29 -8.33 22.79
CA ALA A 448 5.99 -7.70 22.94
C ALA A 448 5.10 -7.90 21.71
N GLU A 449 5.66 -7.76 20.52
CA GLU A 449 4.96 -8.07 19.26
C GLU A 449 4.57 -9.56 19.15
N GLN A 450 5.39 -10.47 19.71
CA GLN A 450 5.07 -11.90 19.67
C GLN A 450 3.89 -12.29 20.56
N ARG A 451 3.63 -11.53 21.60
CA ARG A 451 2.53 -11.79 22.55
C ARG A 451 1.18 -11.25 22.08
N GLU A 452 1.24 -10.22 21.26
CA GLU A 452 0.04 -9.64 20.67
C GLU A 452 -0.06 -10.17 19.23
N ASP A 453 -1.17 -10.78 18.86
CA ASP A 453 -1.47 -11.25 17.50
C ASP A 453 -1.60 -10.04 16.53
N VAL A 454 -0.51 -9.31 16.36
CA VAL A 454 -0.43 -8.19 15.43
C VAL A 454 -0.24 -8.74 14.03
N HIS A 455 -1.31 -9.25 13.44
CA HIS A 455 -1.30 -9.93 12.16
C HIS A 455 -1.70 -9.05 11.00
N THR A 456 -1.50 -7.75 11.00
CA THR A 456 -1.91 -7.02 9.82
C THR A 456 -1.02 -5.87 9.43
N PHE A 457 -0.81 -5.80 8.15
CA PHE A 457 -0.40 -4.71 7.31
C PHE A 457 -1.14 -3.38 7.60
N ALA A 458 -2.28 -3.44 8.19
CA ALA A 458 -2.99 -2.27 8.60
C ALA A 458 -2.33 -1.71 9.86
N SER A 459 -1.45 -0.81 9.61
CA SER A 459 -0.79 0.14 10.49
C SER A 459 -1.56 0.60 11.75
N VAL A 460 -2.86 0.38 11.81
CA VAL A 460 -3.74 0.77 12.91
C VAL A 460 -3.51 -0.07 14.17
N SER A 461 -3.36 -1.38 14.02
CA SER A 461 -3.12 -2.28 15.16
C SER A 461 -1.78 -2.04 15.83
N ALA A 462 -0.78 -1.66 15.02
CA ALA A 462 0.55 -1.35 15.44
C ALA A 462 0.61 -0.20 16.45
N TYR A 463 -0.09 0.86 16.16
CA TYR A 463 -0.05 2.09 16.97
C TYR A 463 -0.89 1.97 18.22
N THR A 464 -1.97 1.21 18.18
CA THR A 464 -2.71 0.82 19.37
C THR A 464 -1.88 -0.09 20.27
N THR A 465 -0.97 -0.89 19.71
CA THR A 465 -0.03 -1.69 20.49
C THR A 465 0.97 -0.82 21.24
N TYR A 466 1.59 0.16 20.59
CA TYR A 466 2.48 1.11 21.27
C TYR A 466 1.78 1.89 22.37
N ASP A 467 0.56 2.38 22.09
CA ASP A 467 -0.26 3.08 23.09
C ASP A 467 -0.60 2.16 24.28
N ARG A 468 -0.97 0.90 24.03
CA ARG A 468 -1.29 -0.09 25.10
C ARG A 468 -0.06 -0.48 25.92
N MET A 469 1.09 -0.54 25.29
CA MET A 469 2.36 -0.78 25.98
C MET A 469 2.87 0.44 26.73
N GLY A 470 2.26 1.61 26.54
CA GLY A 470 2.74 2.88 27.07
C GLY A 470 4.12 3.28 26.51
N VAL A 471 4.44 2.85 25.28
CA VAL A 471 5.73 3.08 24.63
C VAL A 471 5.62 4.20 23.61
N VAL A 472 6.61 5.06 23.58
CA VAL A 472 6.71 6.18 22.64
C VAL A 472 7.83 5.89 21.63
N PRO A 473 7.50 5.70 20.33
CA PRO A 473 8.52 5.62 19.29
C PRO A 473 9.26 6.96 19.13
N VAL A 474 10.59 6.91 19.13
CA VAL A 474 11.49 8.05 19.02
C VAL A 474 12.22 8.01 17.70
N ASP A 475 12.23 9.12 16.96
CA ASP A 475 12.92 9.21 15.68
C ASP A 475 14.43 9.04 15.81
N ASN A 476 15.05 8.53 14.75
CA ASN A 476 16.51 8.58 14.64
C ASN A 476 16.97 10.04 14.59
N THR A 477 18.14 10.32 15.15
CA THR A 477 18.71 11.67 15.11
C THR A 477 19.29 11.98 13.71
N PRO A 478 19.47 13.24 13.36
CA PRO A 478 20.15 13.61 12.10
C PRO A 478 21.56 13.01 11.97
N GLU A 479 22.27 12.84 13.09
CA GLU A 479 23.61 12.21 13.15
C GLU A 479 23.52 10.73 12.81
N GLU A 480 22.60 9.98 13.41
CA GLU A 480 22.38 8.55 13.13
C GLU A 480 22.03 8.31 11.65
N VAL A 481 21.19 9.18 11.07
CA VAL A 481 20.85 9.08 9.63
C VAL A 481 22.06 9.46 8.76
N THR A 482 22.88 10.41 9.19
CA THR A 482 24.10 10.79 8.47
C THR A 482 25.11 9.63 8.48
N GLU A 483 25.28 8.97 9.62
CA GLU A 483 26.12 7.78 9.73
C GLU A 483 25.65 6.65 8.82
N LEU A 484 24.34 6.33 8.84
CA LEU A 484 23.73 5.32 7.96
C LEU A 484 24.01 5.59 6.48
N VAL A 485 23.81 6.83 6.05
CA VAL A 485 23.98 7.23 4.63
C VAL A 485 25.46 7.19 4.24
N THR A 486 26.35 7.63 5.13
CA THR A 486 27.80 7.58 4.93
C THR A 486 28.31 6.14 4.90
N GLU A 487 27.80 5.27 5.79
CA GLU A 487 28.11 3.83 5.77
C GLU A 487 27.70 3.20 4.43
N MET A 488 26.49 3.49 3.95
CA MET A 488 26.02 3.00 2.65
C MET A 488 26.95 3.45 1.50
N ALA A 489 27.32 4.73 1.46
CA ALA A 489 28.24 5.24 0.45
C ALA A 489 29.59 4.50 0.50
N ARG A 490 30.19 4.37 1.68
CA ARG A 490 31.45 3.66 1.89
C ARG A 490 31.39 2.18 1.54
N ARG A 491 30.28 1.49 1.85
CA ARG A 491 30.08 0.09 1.43
C ARG A 491 30.12 -0.03 -0.09
N LEU A 492 29.40 0.83 -0.77
CA LEU A 492 29.31 0.79 -2.23
C LEU A 492 30.62 1.20 -2.91
N ASP A 493 31.45 2.01 -2.26
CA ASP A 493 32.78 2.38 -2.71
C ASP A 493 33.86 1.35 -2.34
N GLY A 494 33.49 0.32 -1.54
CA GLY A 494 34.41 -0.70 -1.06
C GLY A 494 35.41 -0.20 0.00
N THR A 495 35.13 0.95 0.63
CA THR A 495 35.99 1.58 1.65
C THR A 495 35.51 1.35 3.08
N MET A 496 34.34 0.70 3.25
CA MET A 496 33.82 0.35 4.58
C MET A 496 34.58 -0.85 5.11
N VAL A 497 35.04 -0.73 6.35
CA VAL A 497 35.68 -1.82 7.11
C VAL A 497 34.87 -2.02 8.37
N TYR A 498 34.35 -3.22 8.56
CA TYR A 498 33.67 -3.64 9.77
C TYR A 498 34.67 -4.24 10.75
N THR A 499 34.53 -3.94 12.02
CA THR A 499 35.30 -4.57 13.09
C THR A 499 34.76 -5.97 13.39
N GLU A 500 35.56 -6.79 14.08
CA GLU A 500 35.07 -8.09 14.54
C GLU A 500 33.85 -7.96 15.47
N GLU A 501 33.77 -6.88 16.26
CA GLU A 501 32.62 -6.58 17.10
C GLU A 501 31.37 -6.27 16.27
N ASP A 502 31.49 -5.49 15.18
CA ASP A 502 30.40 -5.21 14.27
C ASP A 502 29.86 -6.50 13.64
N GLU A 503 30.72 -7.38 13.18
CA GLU A 503 30.34 -8.67 12.60
C GLU A 503 29.66 -9.58 13.63
N GLN A 504 30.15 -9.63 14.87
CA GLN A 504 29.49 -10.36 15.94
C GLN A 504 28.12 -9.80 16.29
N LEU A 505 27.95 -8.49 16.32
CA LEU A 505 26.66 -7.84 16.54
C LEU A 505 25.67 -8.18 15.42
N GLN A 506 26.10 -8.11 14.16
CA GLN A 506 25.28 -8.48 13.00
C GLN A 506 24.87 -9.97 13.04
N ALA A 507 25.80 -10.86 13.37
CA ALA A 507 25.52 -12.29 13.50
C ALA A 507 24.52 -12.59 14.63
N ARG A 508 24.50 -11.79 15.69
CA ARG A 508 23.52 -11.93 16.79
C ARG A 508 22.13 -11.41 16.44
N TYR A 509 22.05 -10.52 15.44
CA TYR A 509 20.79 -10.00 14.93
C TYR A 509 20.15 -10.96 13.91
N ARG A 510 20.95 -11.55 13.02
CA ARG A 510 20.51 -12.57 12.03
C ARG A 510 20.04 -13.86 12.74
#